data_c4e8e4d72c23f2d699f332bc4009de87
#
_entry.id   c4e8e4d72c23f2d699f332bc4009de87
#
_cell.length_a   1.000
_cell.length_b   1.000
_cell.length_c   1.000
_cell.angle_alpha   90.00
_cell.angle_beta   90.00
_cell.angle_gamma   90.00
#
_symmetry.space_group_name_H-M   'P 1'
#
loop_
_entity.id
_entity.type
_entity.pdbx_description
1 polymer ?
#
loop_
_entity_poly.entity_id
_entity_poly.type
_entity_poly.pdbx_seq_one_letter_code
_entity_poly.pdbx_strand_id
1 'polypeptide(L)'
;AAYWLNGYELGKAGRPVDKTEWEMTPQTVNAYYSPNTNVIVFPAAILQPPFFNPDADDATNYGGIGAVIGHEIGHGFDDQGSEFDGHGRLTSWWTEQDHNNFTERTRQLIAEYDQFTPAGVAEKYKAEGKTDSMPHVSGALTTGENIGDLSGVNIALKALAISLGASDDSAEEMDKALDSAVIISGQSALERFFLSYGHIWREKATENFEEQMLQIDPHSPAEFRVNGILPNVDRFYEVFNVQPEDAMYIEPGKRVHIW
;
A
#
# COMPACT_ATOMS: atom_id res chain seq x y z
N ALA A 1 21.44 22.27 15.62
CA ALA A 1 20.76 21.51 14.54
C ALA A 1 19.49 22.26 14.07
N ALA A 2 18.48 22.49 14.93
CA ALA A 2 17.20 23.10 14.54
C ALA A 2 17.33 24.49 13.89
N TYR A 3 18.18 25.38 14.43
CA TYR A 3 18.44 26.70 13.85
C TYR A 3 19.05 26.64 12.45
N TRP A 4 19.99 25.71 12.24
CA TRP A 4 20.60 25.50 10.92
C TRP A 4 19.58 24.96 9.92
N LEU A 5 18.82 23.95 10.32
CA LEU A 5 17.77 23.34 9.48
C LEU A 5 16.74 24.39 9.05
N ASN A 6 16.24 25.19 9.99
CA ASN A 6 15.29 26.25 9.69
C ASN A 6 15.88 27.28 8.70
N GLY A 7 17.15 27.69 8.88
CA GLY A 7 17.84 28.59 7.95
C GLY A 7 18.04 27.97 6.56
N TYR A 8 18.29 26.67 6.50
CA TYR A 8 18.43 25.92 5.24
C TYR A 8 17.08 25.87 4.51
N GLU A 9 16.00 25.48 5.18
CA GLU A 9 14.66 25.41 4.59
C GLU A 9 14.15 26.79 4.12
N LEU A 10 14.32 27.83 4.95
CA LEU A 10 13.96 29.21 4.56
C LEU A 10 14.79 29.71 3.36
N GLY A 11 16.02 29.24 3.23
CA GLY A 11 16.90 29.57 2.10
C GLY A 11 16.44 29.01 0.76
N LYS A 12 15.51 28.06 0.73
CA LYS A 12 14.91 27.51 -0.50
C LYS A 12 13.84 28.42 -1.09
N ALA A 13 13.25 29.29 -0.26
CA ALA A 13 12.16 30.16 -0.69
C ALA A 13 12.57 31.05 -1.89
N GLY A 14 11.74 31.05 -2.93
CA GLY A 14 11.97 31.81 -4.16
C GLY A 14 13.02 31.21 -5.11
N ARG A 15 13.49 29.99 -4.86
CA ARG A 15 14.37 29.24 -5.77
C ARG A 15 13.58 28.14 -6.49
N PRO A 16 14.05 27.68 -7.65
CA PRO A 16 13.51 26.46 -8.27
C PRO A 16 13.63 25.26 -7.31
N VAL A 17 12.66 24.35 -7.38
CA VAL A 17 12.68 23.10 -6.60
C VAL A 17 13.88 22.24 -7.05
N ASP A 18 14.67 21.78 -6.10
CA ASP A 18 15.75 20.84 -6.36
C ASP A 18 15.21 19.40 -6.25
N LYS A 19 14.98 18.77 -7.41
CA LYS A 19 14.49 17.38 -7.50
C LYS A 19 15.52 16.32 -7.10
N THR A 20 16.77 16.72 -6.83
CA THR A 20 17.84 15.79 -6.41
C THR A 20 18.01 15.72 -4.90
N GLU A 21 17.31 16.56 -4.17
CA GLU A 21 17.31 16.54 -2.70
C GLU A 21 16.46 15.39 -2.17
N TRP A 22 17.05 14.61 -1.27
CA TRP A 22 16.38 13.47 -0.64
C TRP A 22 15.89 13.82 0.77
N GLU A 23 14.69 13.38 1.10
CA GLU A 23 14.09 13.56 2.42
C GLU A 23 14.52 12.46 3.40
N MET A 24 14.97 11.31 2.87
CA MET A 24 15.47 10.19 3.67
C MET A 24 16.94 9.92 3.42
N THR A 25 17.60 9.39 4.44
CA THR A 25 19.02 8.97 4.35
C THR A 25 19.13 7.57 3.71
N PRO A 26 20.28 7.22 3.08
CA PRO A 26 20.44 5.93 2.40
C PRO A 26 20.24 4.68 3.27
N GLN A 27 20.41 4.79 4.59
CA GLN A 27 20.22 3.70 5.55
C GLN A 27 18.77 3.58 6.05
N THR A 28 17.84 4.41 5.61
CA THR A 28 16.43 4.32 5.98
C THR A 28 15.78 3.17 5.22
N VAL A 29 15.21 2.21 5.96
CA VAL A 29 14.42 1.12 5.37
C VAL A 29 12.99 1.63 5.14
N ASN A 30 12.84 2.41 4.08
CA ASN A 30 11.56 2.98 3.64
C ASN A 30 11.69 3.48 2.20
N ALA A 31 10.57 3.94 1.62
CA ALA A 31 10.49 4.64 0.36
C ALA A 31 9.56 5.86 0.54
N TYR A 32 9.46 6.73 -0.45
CA TYR A 32 8.48 7.81 -0.45
C TYR A 32 8.22 8.36 -1.85
N TYR A 33 7.02 8.89 -2.02
CA TYR A 33 6.66 9.77 -3.13
C TYR A 33 6.68 11.23 -2.67
N SER A 34 7.24 12.12 -3.48
CA SER A 34 7.22 13.56 -3.23
C SER A 34 6.35 14.25 -4.28
N PRO A 35 5.15 14.74 -3.92
CA PRO A 35 4.22 15.35 -4.87
C PRO A 35 4.77 16.66 -5.47
N ASN A 36 5.50 17.45 -4.69
CA ASN A 36 6.09 18.71 -5.14
C ASN A 36 7.16 18.54 -6.23
N THR A 37 7.82 17.39 -6.24
CA THR A 37 8.87 17.05 -7.22
C THR A 37 8.39 16.05 -8.26
N ASN A 38 7.28 15.37 -7.98
CA ASN A 38 6.74 14.24 -8.74
C ASN A 38 7.80 13.17 -8.98
N VAL A 39 8.37 12.67 -7.90
CA VAL A 39 9.39 11.60 -7.91
C VAL A 39 9.09 10.56 -6.83
N ILE A 40 9.47 9.30 -7.09
CA ILE A 40 9.54 8.23 -6.11
C ILE A 40 10.99 7.98 -5.73
N VAL A 41 11.26 7.73 -4.46
CA VAL A 41 12.62 7.56 -3.93
C VAL A 41 12.72 6.27 -3.11
N PHE A 42 13.75 5.48 -3.41
CA PHE A 42 14.07 4.23 -2.73
C PHE A 42 15.49 4.29 -2.16
N PRO A 43 15.67 4.60 -0.87
CA PRO A 43 16.94 4.49 -0.20
C PRO A 43 17.54 3.09 -0.32
N ALA A 44 18.88 2.99 -0.35
CA ALA A 44 19.56 1.70 -0.57
C ALA A 44 19.17 0.63 0.47
N ALA A 45 18.83 1.03 1.68
CA ALA A 45 18.50 0.09 2.77
C ALA A 45 17.21 -0.71 2.56
N ILE A 46 16.24 -0.22 1.75
CA ILE A 46 15.04 -1.01 1.44
C ILE A 46 15.30 -2.04 0.33
N LEU A 47 16.35 -1.85 -0.49
CA LEU A 47 16.68 -2.71 -1.62
C LEU A 47 17.44 -3.97 -1.19
N GLN A 48 16.96 -4.65 -0.15
CA GLN A 48 17.49 -5.89 0.40
C GLN A 48 16.36 -6.73 1.05
N PRO A 49 16.61 -8.01 1.37
CA PRO A 49 15.60 -8.83 2.03
C PRO A 49 15.07 -8.19 3.33
N PRO A 50 13.75 -8.30 3.60
CA PRO A 50 12.78 -9.11 2.88
C PRO A 50 12.14 -8.44 1.65
N PHE A 51 12.39 -7.15 1.38
CA PHE A 51 11.75 -6.40 0.30
C PHE A 51 12.26 -6.81 -1.09
N PHE A 52 13.58 -6.91 -1.24
CA PHE A 52 14.23 -7.29 -2.49
C PHE A 52 15.34 -8.31 -2.25
N ASN A 53 15.36 -9.39 -3.05
CA ASN A 53 16.43 -10.37 -3.06
C ASN A 53 16.81 -10.68 -4.52
N PRO A 54 18.04 -10.35 -4.97
CA PRO A 54 18.45 -10.60 -6.35
C PRO A 54 18.52 -12.10 -6.72
N ASP A 55 18.56 -12.98 -5.69
CA ASP A 55 18.59 -14.43 -5.87
C ASP A 55 17.20 -15.08 -5.80
N ALA A 56 16.14 -14.30 -5.48
CA ALA A 56 14.76 -14.78 -5.46
C ALA A 56 14.14 -14.72 -6.86
N ASP A 57 13.06 -15.48 -7.05
CA ASP A 57 12.26 -15.41 -8.27
C ASP A 57 11.47 -14.09 -8.39
N ASP A 58 11.05 -13.75 -9.61
CA ASP A 58 10.36 -12.51 -9.90
C ASP A 58 9.08 -12.35 -9.07
N ALA A 59 8.26 -13.40 -8.93
CA ALA A 59 7.01 -13.30 -8.19
C ALA A 59 7.25 -12.90 -6.72
N THR A 60 8.29 -13.43 -6.09
CA THR A 60 8.71 -13.03 -4.73
C THR A 60 9.12 -11.55 -4.68
N ASN A 61 9.93 -11.08 -5.64
CA ASN A 61 10.36 -9.68 -5.67
C ASN A 61 9.22 -8.72 -6.05
N TYR A 62 8.33 -9.11 -6.97
CA TYR A 62 7.15 -8.29 -7.29
C TYR A 62 6.17 -8.20 -6.12
N GLY A 63 5.98 -9.27 -5.33
CA GLY A 63 5.18 -9.23 -4.11
C GLY A 63 5.83 -8.43 -2.95
N GLY A 64 7.15 -8.32 -2.95
CA GLY A 64 7.92 -7.51 -2.00
C GLY A 64 8.10 -6.08 -2.50
N ILE A 65 9.29 -5.77 -3.03
CA ILE A 65 9.63 -4.40 -3.48
C ILE A 65 8.74 -3.91 -4.62
N GLY A 66 8.23 -4.80 -5.47
CA GLY A 66 7.32 -4.43 -6.55
C GLY A 66 6.03 -3.79 -6.04
N ALA A 67 5.44 -4.36 -4.99
CA ALA A 67 4.26 -3.79 -4.34
C ALA A 67 4.58 -2.42 -3.70
N VAL A 68 5.77 -2.24 -3.11
CA VAL A 68 6.21 -0.94 -2.58
C VAL A 68 6.41 0.08 -3.70
N ILE A 69 7.00 -0.31 -4.84
CA ILE A 69 7.13 0.58 -6.00
C ILE A 69 5.75 1.03 -6.50
N GLY A 70 4.81 0.10 -6.61
CA GLY A 70 3.43 0.41 -6.99
C GLY A 70 2.72 1.29 -5.97
N HIS A 71 3.00 1.12 -4.66
CA HIS A 71 2.51 1.95 -3.57
C HIS A 71 2.96 3.41 -3.74
N GLU A 72 4.25 3.63 -3.95
CA GLU A 72 4.78 5.00 -4.15
C GLU A 72 4.23 5.66 -5.43
N ILE A 73 4.00 4.89 -6.49
CA ILE A 73 3.30 5.39 -7.68
C ILE A 73 1.85 5.74 -7.34
N GLY A 74 1.18 4.92 -6.52
CA GLY A 74 -0.18 5.13 -6.04
C GLY A 74 -0.36 6.45 -5.29
N HIS A 75 0.63 6.89 -4.54
CA HIS A 75 0.61 8.17 -3.84
C HIS A 75 0.47 9.39 -4.78
N GLY A 76 0.85 9.27 -6.04
CA GLY A 76 0.57 10.32 -7.04
C GLY A 76 -0.92 10.50 -7.36
N PHE A 77 -1.75 9.54 -6.95
CA PHE A 77 -3.17 9.43 -7.26
C PHE A 77 -4.05 9.18 -6.04
N ASP A 78 -3.50 9.28 -4.82
CA ASP A 78 -4.26 9.18 -3.57
C ASP A 78 -5.02 10.48 -3.26
N ASP A 79 -5.61 10.57 -2.07
CA ASP A 79 -6.41 11.72 -1.63
C ASP A 79 -5.62 13.02 -1.50
N GLN A 80 -4.30 12.96 -1.31
CA GLN A 80 -3.42 14.12 -1.19
C GLN A 80 -2.59 14.35 -2.45
N GLY A 81 -1.93 13.33 -2.98
CA GLY A 81 -1.07 13.45 -4.15
C GLY A 81 -1.85 13.83 -5.41
N SER A 82 -3.10 13.38 -5.53
CA SER A 82 -3.98 13.75 -6.64
C SER A 82 -4.38 15.23 -6.69
N GLU A 83 -4.08 16.01 -5.65
CA GLU A 83 -4.23 17.47 -5.67
C GLU A 83 -3.10 18.18 -6.45
N PHE A 84 -2.01 17.46 -6.78
CA PHE A 84 -0.87 17.99 -7.50
C PHE A 84 -0.88 17.55 -8.97
N ASP A 85 -0.47 18.44 -9.86
CA ASP A 85 -0.23 18.08 -11.26
C ASP A 85 1.16 17.43 -11.46
N GLY A 86 1.42 16.86 -12.65
CA GLY A 86 2.69 16.24 -12.99
C GLY A 86 3.92 17.15 -12.94
N HIS A 87 3.74 18.44 -12.70
CA HIS A 87 4.81 19.42 -12.46
C HIS A 87 5.01 19.75 -10.97
N GLY A 88 4.26 19.10 -10.08
CA GLY A 88 4.30 19.32 -8.64
C GLY A 88 3.59 20.60 -8.18
N ARG A 89 2.68 21.13 -8.96
CA ARG A 89 1.89 22.31 -8.61
C ARG A 89 0.57 21.89 -8.00
N LEU A 90 0.20 22.48 -6.88
CA LEU A 90 -1.10 22.30 -6.24
C LEU A 90 -2.17 22.89 -7.14
N THR A 91 -2.79 22.08 -7.97
CA THR A 91 -3.82 22.46 -8.93
C THR A 91 -4.68 21.27 -9.30
N SER A 92 -5.99 21.44 -9.30
CA SER A 92 -6.92 20.40 -9.72
C SER A 92 -6.79 20.11 -11.22
N TRP A 93 -6.60 18.85 -11.56
CA TRP A 93 -6.59 18.33 -12.93
C TRP A 93 -7.74 17.35 -13.19
N TRP A 94 -8.56 17.09 -12.18
CA TRP A 94 -9.69 16.19 -12.22
C TRP A 94 -10.82 16.74 -13.11
N THR A 95 -11.50 15.84 -13.85
CA THR A 95 -12.88 16.12 -14.26
C THR A 95 -13.79 15.96 -13.04
N GLU A 96 -14.94 16.63 -13.03
CA GLU A 96 -15.94 16.49 -11.96
C GLU A 96 -16.39 15.03 -11.80
N GLN A 97 -16.57 14.32 -12.91
CA GLN A 97 -16.99 12.92 -12.89
C GLN A 97 -15.92 12.01 -12.30
N ASP A 98 -14.66 12.16 -12.69
CA ASP A 98 -13.56 11.32 -12.16
C ASP A 98 -13.36 11.55 -10.67
N HIS A 99 -13.40 12.82 -10.24
CA HIS A 99 -13.31 13.16 -8.83
C HIS A 99 -14.47 12.56 -8.00
N ASN A 100 -15.69 12.59 -8.51
CA ASN A 100 -16.84 11.98 -7.84
C ASN A 100 -16.71 10.46 -7.75
N ASN A 101 -16.26 9.81 -8.82
CA ASN A 101 -16.01 8.36 -8.85
C ASN A 101 -14.92 7.97 -7.85
N PHE A 102 -13.81 8.70 -7.84
CA PHE A 102 -12.74 8.50 -6.87
C PHE A 102 -13.24 8.64 -5.44
N THR A 103 -13.97 9.72 -5.14
CA THR A 103 -14.51 9.99 -3.81
C THR A 103 -15.46 8.88 -3.34
N GLU A 104 -16.28 8.33 -4.22
CA GLU A 104 -17.20 7.23 -3.87
C GLU A 104 -16.44 5.94 -3.51
N ARG A 105 -15.44 5.59 -4.32
CA ARG A 105 -14.59 4.41 -4.06
C ARG A 105 -13.76 4.57 -2.78
N THR A 106 -13.20 5.76 -2.57
CA THR A 106 -12.45 6.09 -1.36
C THR A 106 -13.31 5.98 -0.10
N ARG A 107 -14.57 6.42 -0.14
CA ARG A 107 -15.52 6.26 0.98
C ARG A 107 -15.77 4.79 1.33
N GLN A 108 -15.83 3.90 0.34
CA GLN A 108 -15.99 2.46 0.58
C GLN A 108 -14.78 1.90 1.31
N LEU A 109 -13.57 2.26 0.88
CA LEU A 109 -12.33 1.86 1.55
C LEU A 109 -12.23 2.40 2.98
N ILE A 110 -12.58 3.68 3.21
CA ILE A 110 -12.65 4.30 4.54
C ILE A 110 -13.60 3.51 5.44
N ALA A 111 -14.82 3.21 4.97
CA ALA A 111 -15.82 2.50 5.74
C ALA A 111 -15.40 1.05 6.09
N GLU A 112 -14.63 0.40 5.24
CA GLU A 112 -14.03 -0.90 5.51
C GLU A 112 -13.00 -0.81 6.63
N TYR A 113 -12.06 0.13 6.56
CA TYR A 113 -11.01 0.28 7.55
C TYR A 113 -11.51 0.78 8.91
N ASP A 114 -12.56 1.56 8.95
CA ASP A 114 -13.23 1.99 10.22
C ASP A 114 -13.76 0.82 11.06
N GLN A 115 -13.83 -0.39 10.50
CA GLN A 115 -14.25 -1.60 11.23
C GLN A 115 -13.09 -2.34 11.90
N PHE A 116 -11.84 -2.02 11.56
CA PHE A 116 -10.69 -2.78 12.02
C PHE A 116 -10.18 -2.31 13.38
N THR A 117 -9.81 -3.28 14.21
CA THR A 117 -9.07 -3.07 15.46
C THR A 117 -7.98 -4.13 15.57
N PRO A 118 -6.71 -3.75 15.84
CA PRO A 118 -5.64 -4.72 16.02
C PRO A 118 -6.00 -5.80 17.04
N ALA A 119 -5.66 -7.05 16.73
CA ALA A 119 -6.07 -8.19 17.53
C ALA A 119 -5.68 -8.06 19.01
N GLY A 120 -4.46 -7.61 19.30
CA GLY A 120 -3.98 -7.39 20.66
C GLY A 120 -4.76 -6.30 21.41
N VAL A 121 -5.09 -5.20 20.74
CA VAL A 121 -5.93 -4.13 21.30
C VAL A 121 -7.34 -4.64 21.59
N ALA A 122 -7.92 -5.39 20.65
CA ALA A 122 -9.26 -5.97 20.83
C ALA A 122 -9.32 -6.94 22.02
N GLU A 123 -8.32 -7.80 22.20
CA GLU A 123 -8.21 -8.71 23.35
C GLU A 123 -8.08 -7.96 24.66
N LYS A 124 -7.24 -6.93 24.73
CA LYS A 124 -7.08 -6.04 25.88
C LYS A 124 -8.43 -5.43 26.31
N TYR A 125 -9.13 -4.78 25.39
CA TYR A 125 -10.41 -4.12 25.68
C TYR A 125 -11.53 -5.10 26.08
N LYS A 126 -11.56 -6.29 25.48
CA LYS A 126 -12.45 -7.38 25.89
C LYS A 126 -12.16 -7.87 27.31
N ALA A 127 -10.88 -8.07 27.65
CA ALA A 127 -10.47 -8.49 28.98
C ALA A 127 -10.81 -7.47 30.08
N GLU A 128 -10.80 -6.17 29.72
CA GLU A 128 -11.16 -5.07 30.63
C GLU A 128 -12.70 -4.79 30.67
N GLY A 129 -13.50 -5.47 29.86
CA GLY A 129 -14.94 -5.24 29.76
C GLY A 129 -15.31 -3.89 29.12
N LYS A 130 -14.44 -3.35 28.26
CA LYS A 130 -14.57 -2.02 27.62
C LYS A 130 -14.88 -2.10 26.13
N THR A 131 -15.58 -3.11 25.68
CA THR A 131 -15.85 -3.34 24.24
C THR A 131 -16.52 -2.15 23.55
N ASP A 132 -17.39 -1.42 24.25
CA ASP A 132 -18.13 -0.27 23.69
C ASP A 132 -17.25 0.97 23.45
N SER A 133 -16.04 0.98 24.00
CA SER A 133 -15.05 2.07 23.85
C SER A 133 -13.77 1.59 23.15
N MET A 134 -13.83 0.44 22.49
CA MET A 134 -12.70 -0.12 21.77
C MET A 134 -12.32 0.80 20.59
N PRO A 135 -11.04 1.18 20.47
CA PRO A 135 -10.61 2.03 19.37
C PRO A 135 -10.52 1.22 18.06
N HIS A 136 -10.84 1.89 16.97
CA HIS A 136 -10.72 1.37 15.61
C HIS A 136 -9.68 2.15 14.82
N VAL A 137 -9.25 1.60 13.69
CA VAL A 137 -8.50 2.32 12.67
C VAL A 137 -9.35 3.51 12.21
N SER A 138 -8.74 4.66 12.03
CA SER A 138 -9.38 5.77 11.34
C SER A 138 -9.18 5.63 9.84
N GLY A 139 -10.16 5.07 9.14
CA GLY A 139 -10.08 4.91 7.68
C GLY A 139 -9.84 6.21 6.95
N ALA A 140 -10.35 7.33 7.48
CA ALA A 140 -10.10 8.65 6.90
C ALA A 140 -8.64 9.13 7.11
N LEU A 141 -8.01 8.82 8.25
CA LEU A 141 -6.60 9.17 8.50
C LEU A 141 -5.67 8.33 7.62
N THR A 142 -6.01 7.04 7.43
CA THR A 142 -5.14 6.07 6.76
C THR A 142 -5.46 5.89 5.28
N THR A 143 -6.37 6.68 4.71
CA THR A 143 -6.91 6.41 3.37
C THR A 143 -5.87 6.52 2.26
N GLY A 144 -4.95 7.50 2.33
CA GLY A 144 -3.89 7.66 1.33
C GLY A 144 -2.97 6.44 1.29
N GLU A 145 -2.55 5.97 2.45
CA GLU A 145 -1.70 4.78 2.60
C GLU A 145 -2.43 3.50 2.15
N ASN A 146 -3.71 3.37 2.46
CA ASN A 146 -4.51 2.23 2.02
C ASN A 146 -4.74 2.22 0.50
N ILE A 147 -4.89 3.39 -0.13
CA ILE A 147 -4.93 3.54 -1.59
C ILE A 147 -3.57 3.15 -2.18
N GLY A 148 -2.47 3.62 -1.59
CA GLY A 148 -1.11 3.24 -1.99
C GLY A 148 -0.92 1.73 -1.96
N ASP A 149 -1.29 1.05 -0.88
CA ASP A 149 -1.16 -0.40 -0.74
C ASP A 149 -2.02 -1.17 -1.75
N LEU A 150 -3.30 -0.80 -1.91
CA LEU A 150 -4.20 -1.46 -2.86
C LEU A 150 -3.73 -1.28 -4.31
N SER A 151 -3.32 -0.06 -4.66
CA SER A 151 -2.73 0.25 -5.95
C SER A 151 -1.43 -0.53 -6.15
N GLY A 152 -0.58 -0.57 -5.12
CA GLY A 152 0.71 -1.24 -5.12
C GLY A 152 0.61 -2.71 -5.45
N VAL A 153 -0.30 -3.44 -4.80
CA VAL A 153 -0.53 -4.86 -5.08
C VAL A 153 -1.04 -5.06 -6.51
N ASN A 154 -2.02 -4.28 -6.97
CA ASN A 154 -2.60 -4.45 -8.31
C ASN A 154 -1.59 -4.08 -9.40
N ILE A 155 -0.84 -2.99 -9.25
CA ILE A 155 0.22 -2.57 -10.20
C ILE A 155 1.31 -3.65 -10.27
N ALA A 156 1.75 -4.18 -9.13
CA ALA A 156 2.78 -5.21 -9.08
C ALA A 156 2.33 -6.54 -9.69
N LEU A 157 1.06 -6.95 -9.51
CA LEU A 157 0.49 -8.12 -10.18
C LEU A 157 0.47 -7.95 -11.69
N LYS A 158 0.02 -6.79 -12.18
CA LYS A 158 0.03 -6.47 -13.60
C LYS A 158 1.47 -6.48 -14.15
N ALA A 159 2.40 -5.87 -13.44
CA ALA A 159 3.80 -5.82 -13.84
C ALA A 159 4.44 -7.21 -13.87
N LEU A 160 4.11 -8.09 -12.92
CA LEU A 160 4.54 -9.49 -12.94
C LEU A 160 4.00 -10.21 -14.17
N ALA A 161 2.70 -10.07 -14.50
CA ALA A 161 2.12 -10.69 -15.69
C ALA A 161 2.82 -10.25 -16.97
N ILE A 162 3.12 -8.96 -17.11
CA ILE A 162 3.85 -8.39 -18.25
C ILE A 162 5.28 -8.96 -18.30
N SER A 163 5.97 -9.09 -17.18
CA SER A 163 7.31 -9.68 -17.12
C SER A 163 7.32 -11.15 -17.56
N LEU A 164 6.21 -11.85 -17.40
CA LEU A 164 5.97 -13.22 -17.85
C LEU A 164 5.53 -13.30 -19.33
N GLY A 165 5.44 -12.17 -20.02
CA GLY A 165 5.17 -12.07 -21.47
C GLY A 165 3.74 -11.77 -21.85
N ALA A 166 2.87 -11.38 -20.90
CA ALA A 166 1.51 -10.92 -21.22
C ALA A 166 1.51 -9.55 -21.87
N SER A 167 0.52 -9.28 -22.73
CA SER A 167 0.19 -7.93 -23.20
C SER A 167 -0.41 -7.10 -22.06
N ASP A 168 -0.08 -5.82 -21.99
CA ASP A 168 -0.64 -4.88 -21.02
C ASP A 168 -2.11 -4.50 -21.30
N ASP A 169 -2.60 -4.79 -22.52
CA ASP A 169 -3.96 -4.53 -22.95
C ASP A 169 -4.93 -5.72 -22.78
N SER A 170 -4.44 -6.88 -22.33
CA SER A 170 -5.23 -8.11 -22.27
C SER A 170 -5.24 -8.75 -20.87
N ALA A 171 -6.37 -8.58 -20.17
CA ALA A 171 -6.59 -9.26 -18.88
C ALA A 171 -6.50 -10.79 -19.00
N GLU A 172 -7.02 -11.38 -20.09
CA GLU A 172 -6.96 -12.83 -20.33
C GLU A 172 -5.49 -13.32 -20.47
N GLU A 173 -4.65 -12.56 -21.20
CA GLU A 173 -3.23 -12.92 -21.33
C GLU A 173 -2.48 -12.76 -19.99
N MET A 174 -2.82 -11.74 -19.19
CA MET A 174 -2.24 -11.55 -17.86
C MET A 174 -2.59 -12.71 -16.94
N ASP A 175 -3.85 -13.11 -16.85
CA ASP A 175 -4.29 -14.24 -16.06
C ASP A 175 -3.61 -15.52 -16.50
N LYS A 176 -3.57 -15.80 -17.81
CA LYS A 176 -2.90 -16.96 -18.37
C LYS A 176 -1.39 -17.00 -18.06
N ALA A 177 -0.72 -15.84 -18.13
CA ALA A 177 0.71 -15.74 -17.83
C ALA A 177 0.98 -16.05 -16.36
N LEU A 178 0.18 -15.49 -15.45
CA LEU A 178 0.29 -15.73 -14.01
C LEU A 178 0.01 -17.19 -13.64
N ASP A 179 -1.02 -17.81 -14.23
CA ASP A 179 -1.42 -19.20 -13.98
C ASP A 179 -0.45 -20.21 -14.55
N SER A 180 0.21 -19.90 -15.69
CA SER A 180 1.18 -20.77 -16.34
C SER A 180 2.62 -20.60 -15.84
N ALA A 181 2.85 -19.66 -14.92
CA ALA A 181 4.18 -19.40 -14.36
C ALA A 181 4.73 -20.60 -13.57
N VAL A 182 6.04 -20.71 -13.54
CA VAL A 182 6.75 -21.85 -12.94
C VAL A 182 6.38 -22.05 -11.47
N ILE A 183 6.02 -23.28 -11.11
CA ILE A 183 5.84 -23.71 -9.73
C ILE A 183 7.22 -23.93 -9.10
N ILE A 184 7.49 -23.27 -7.96
CA ILE A 184 8.73 -23.40 -7.20
C ILE A 184 8.39 -23.92 -5.80
N SER A 185 9.03 -25.01 -5.38
CA SER A 185 8.81 -25.62 -4.05
C SER A 185 7.33 -25.94 -3.74
N GLY A 186 6.56 -26.26 -4.79
CA GLY A 186 5.12 -26.56 -4.68
C GLY A 186 4.20 -25.35 -4.64
N GLN A 187 4.72 -24.14 -4.75
CA GLN A 187 3.95 -22.90 -4.74
C GLN A 187 3.85 -22.30 -6.15
N SER A 188 2.66 -21.82 -6.53
CA SER A 188 2.44 -21.03 -7.73
C SER A 188 3.13 -19.66 -7.63
N ALA A 189 3.29 -18.96 -8.75
CA ALA A 189 3.83 -17.61 -8.73
C ALA A 189 2.96 -16.64 -7.89
N LEU A 190 1.65 -16.76 -8.03
CA LEU A 190 0.70 -15.95 -7.25
C LEU A 190 0.76 -16.24 -5.74
N GLU A 191 0.90 -17.51 -5.32
CA GLU A 191 1.12 -17.83 -3.90
C GLU A 191 2.39 -17.18 -3.37
N ARG A 192 3.51 -17.26 -4.10
CA ARG A 192 4.78 -16.64 -3.70
C ARG A 192 4.67 -15.12 -3.66
N PHE A 193 3.95 -14.50 -4.62
CA PHE A 193 3.68 -13.08 -4.64
C PHE A 193 2.93 -12.62 -3.37
N PHE A 194 1.77 -13.20 -3.07
CA PHE A 194 0.96 -12.82 -1.92
C PHE A 194 1.64 -13.15 -0.58
N LEU A 195 2.35 -14.26 -0.49
CA LEU A 195 3.12 -14.61 0.70
C LEU A 195 4.31 -13.65 0.91
N SER A 196 4.96 -13.21 -0.15
CA SER A 196 6.02 -12.19 -0.07
C SER A 196 5.46 -10.85 0.40
N TYR A 197 4.32 -10.42 -0.16
CA TYR A 197 3.61 -9.22 0.30
C TYR A 197 3.27 -9.30 1.79
N GLY A 198 2.66 -10.39 2.24
CA GLY A 198 2.39 -10.58 3.68
C GLY A 198 3.66 -10.63 4.53
N HIS A 199 4.78 -11.11 3.96
CA HIS A 199 6.05 -11.24 4.68
C HIS A 199 6.70 -9.88 5.00
N ILE A 200 6.65 -8.91 4.09
CA ILE A 200 7.26 -7.59 4.31
C ILE A 200 6.55 -6.79 5.41
N TRP A 201 5.28 -7.08 5.70
CA TRP A 201 4.47 -6.42 6.73
C TRP A 201 4.48 -7.14 8.09
N ARG A 202 5.32 -8.18 8.29
CA ARG A 202 5.40 -8.85 9.58
C ARG A 202 5.99 -7.93 10.63
N GLU A 203 5.18 -7.57 11.59
CA GLU A 203 5.53 -6.73 12.71
C GLU A 203 5.10 -7.37 14.04
N LYS A 204 5.71 -6.95 15.13
CA LYS A 204 5.27 -7.25 16.47
C LYS A 204 5.41 -6.00 17.32
N ALA A 205 4.29 -5.47 17.76
CA ALA A 205 4.19 -4.30 18.63
C ALA A 205 3.54 -4.65 19.97
N THR A 206 3.56 -3.73 20.93
CA THR A 206 2.77 -3.83 22.15
C THR A 206 1.40 -3.20 21.92
N GLU A 207 0.39 -3.67 22.64
CA GLU A 207 -0.99 -3.17 22.52
C GLU A 207 -1.07 -1.66 22.79
N ASN A 208 -0.28 -1.15 23.74
CA ASN A 208 -0.24 0.29 24.03
C ASN A 208 0.37 1.11 22.89
N PHE A 209 1.38 0.57 22.20
CA PHE A 209 1.96 1.23 21.03
C PHE A 209 0.96 1.24 19.85
N GLU A 210 0.35 0.10 19.57
CA GLU A 210 -0.67 0.01 18.51
C GLU A 210 -1.83 0.97 18.78
N GLU A 211 -2.36 0.99 20.01
CA GLU A 211 -3.43 1.90 20.41
C GLU A 211 -3.06 3.39 20.23
N GLN A 212 -1.81 3.75 20.51
CA GLN A 212 -1.31 5.12 20.28
C GLN A 212 -1.21 5.42 18.77
N MET A 213 -0.72 4.48 17.97
CA MET A 213 -0.57 4.66 16.52
C MET A 213 -1.91 4.81 15.81
N LEU A 214 -2.98 4.15 16.26
CA LEU A 214 -4.33 4.34 15.71
C LEU A 214 -4.80 5.81 15.70
N GLN A 215 -4.20 6.67 16.53
CA GLN A 215 -4.61 8.08 16.65
C GLN A 215 -3.74 9.05 15.84
N ILE A 216 -2.51 8.68 15.51
CA ILE A 216 -1.50 9.63 14.99
C ILE A 216 -0.79 9.16 13.72
N ASP A 217 -0.80 7.85 13.42
CA ASP A 217 -0.08 7.31 12.26
C ASP A 217 -1.02 7.31 11.03
N PRO A 218 -0.61 7.93 9.90
CA PRO A 218 -1.35 7.83 8.66
C PRO A 218 -1.33 6.43 8.03
N HIS A 219 -0.42 5.54 8.49
CA HIS A 219 -0.40 4.14 8.06
C HIS A 219 -1.36 3.29 8.89
N SER A 220 -2.05 2.38 8.23
CA SER A 220 -2.78 1.34 8.93
C SER A 220 -1.80 0.38 9.64
N PRO A 221 -2.19 -0.21 10.80
CA PRO A 221 -1.41 -1.27 11.42
C PRO A 221 -1.01 -2.36 10.41
N ALA A 222 0.19 -2.91 10.56
CA ALA A 222 0.76 -3.89 9.62
C ALA A 222 -0.17 -5.07 9.31
N GLU A 223 -0.96 -5.52 10.30
CA GLU A 223 -2.02 -6.52 10.12
C GLU A 223 -3.00 -6.13 9.02
N PHE A 224 -3.42 -4.86 8.95
CA PHE A 224 -4.43 -4.38 8.01
C PHE A 224 -3.85 -3.87 6.70
N ARG A 225 -2.55 -3.63 6.62
CA ARG A 225 -1.84 -3.48 5.34
C ARG A 225 -1.85 -4.77 4.51
N VAL A 226 -2.12 -5.92 5.15
CA VAL A 226 -2.32 -7.22 4.49
C VAL A 226 -3.80 -7.60 4.48
N ASN A 227 -4.41 -7.71 5.67
CA ASN A 227 -5.75 -8.29 5.83
C ASN A 227 -6.88 -7.33 5.41
N GLY A 228 -6.62 -6.04 5.26
CA GLY A 228 -7.53 -5.07 4.68
C GLY A 228 -7.36 -4.90 3.16
N ILE A 229 -6.16 -5.18 2.63
CA ILE A 229 -5.88 -5.01 1.19
C ILE A 229 -6.23 -6.26 0.38
N LEU A 230 -5.71 -7.43 0.77
CA LEU A 230 -5.84 -8.65 -0.04
C LEU A 230 -7.30 -9.08 -0.26
N PRO A 231 -8.27 -8.86 0.67
CA PRO A 231 -9.68 -9.13 0.41
C PRO A 231 -10.30 -8.33 -0.74
N ASN A 232 -9.66 -7.23 -1.17
CA ASN A 232 -10.08 -6.43 -2.32
C ASN A 232 -9.42 -6.86 -3.64
N VAL A 233 -8.57 -7.92 -3.63
CA VAL A 233 -7.83 -8.42 -4.80
C VAL A 233 -8.43 -9.73 -5.27
N ASP A 234 -9.06 -9.76 -6.45
CA ASP A 234 -9.80 -10.92 -6.95
C ASP A 234 -8.96 -12.20 -7.01
N ARG A 235 -7.71 -12.09 -7.51
CA ARG A 235 -6.79 -13.24 -7.62
C ARG A 235 -6.42 -13.88 -6.28
N PHE A 236 -6.54 -13.15 -5.17
CA PHE A 236 -6.32 -13.69 -3.83
C PHE A 236 -7.29 -14.83 -3.49
N TYR A 237 -8.56 -14.68 -3.89
CA TYR A 237 -9.60 -15.67 -3.63
C TYR A 237 -9.35 -17.00 -4.35
N GLU A 238 -8.92 -16.92 -5.60
CA GLU A 238 -8.62 -18.10 -6.41
C GLU A 238 -7.42 -18.87 -5.87
N VAL A 239 -6.36 -18.13 -5.52
CA VAL A 239 -5.09 -18.71 -5.05
C VAL A 239 -5.24 -19.43 -3.71
N PHE A 240 -5.96 -18.82 -2.77
CA PHE A 240 -6.13 -19.36 -1.41
C PHE A 240 -7.47 -20.05 -1.18
N ASN A 241 -8.28 -20.22 -2.25
CA ASN A 241 -9.62 -20.83 -2.19
C ASN A 241 -10.48 -20.22 -1.08
N VAL A 242 -10.48 -18.89 -0.97
CA VAL A 242 -11.20 -18.13 0.08
C VAL A 242 -12.72 -18.28 -0.13
N GLN A 243 -13.42 -18.72 0.91
CA GLN A 243 -14.84 -19.01 0.90
C GLN A 243 -15.64 -17.96 1.69
N PRO A 244 -16.96 -17.85 1.48
CA PRO A 244 -17.81 -16.86 2.16
C PRO A 244 -17.76 -16.88 3.70
N GLU A 245 -17.39 -18.00 4.30
CA GLU A 245 -17.25 -18.18 5.75
C GLU A 245 -15.87 -17.77 6.31
N ASP A 246 -14.91 -17.48 5.45
CA ASP A 246 -13.57 -17.09 5.86
C ASP A 246 -13.52 -15.60 6.29
N ALA A 247 -12.67 -15.29 7.29
CA ALA A 247 -12.57 -13.96 7.88
C ALA A 247 -12.13 -12.87 6.88
N MET A 248 -11.39 -13.24 5.83
CA MET A 248 -10.93 -12.35 4.78
C MET A 248 -11.85 -12.34 3.55
N TYR A 249 -13.08 -12.83 3.65
CA TYR A 249 -14.00 -12.82 2.52
C TYR A 249 -14.75 -11.49 2.42
N ILE A 250 -14.67 -10.88 1.25
CA ILE A 250 -15.54 -9.77 0.81
C ILE A 250 -16.31 -10.23 -0.43
N GLU A 251 -17.62 -10.02 -0.43
CA GLU A 251 -18.47 -10.33 -1.59
C GLU A 251 -17.99 -9.57 -2.84
N PRO A 252 -17.89 -10.18 -4.04
CA PRO A 252 -17.28 -9.57 -5.22
C PRO A 252 -17.77 -8.15 -5.54
N GLY A 253 -19.09 -7.91 -5.38
CA GLY A 253 -19.68 -6.59 -5.62
C GLY A 253 -19.39 -5.52 -4.56
N LYS A 254 -18.66 -5.88 -3.49
CA LYS A 254 -18.27 -4.97 -2.40
C LYS A 254 -16.76 -4.73 -2.33
N ARG A 255 -15.99 -5.46 -3.14
CA ARG A 255 -14.54 -5.25 -3.22
C ARG A 255 -14.24 -3.89 -3.77
N VAL A 256 -13.30 -3.19 -3.16
CA VAL A 256 -12.93 -1.83 -3.57
C VAL A 256 -11.88 -1.88 -4.68
N HIS A 257 -12.17 -1.21 -5.78
CA HIS A 257 -11.25 -1.03 -6.90
C HIS A 257 -11.11 0.48 -7.13
N ILE A 258 -9.98 1.05 -6.77
CA ILE A 258 -9.75 2.50 -6.92
C ILE A 258 -9.40 2.81 -8.38
N TRP A 259 -8.46 2.06 -8.97
CA TRP A 259 -7.92 2.23 -10.33
C TRP A 259 -8.12 0.99 -11.20
#